data_788ec38bd1019ed1208f2b85ac105510
#
_entry.id   788ec38bd1019ed1208f2b85ac105510
#
_cell.length_a   1.000
_cell.length_b   1.000
_cell.length_c   1.000
_cell.angle_alpha   90.00
_cell.angle_beta   90.00
_cell.angle_gamma   90.00
#
_symmetry.space_group_name_H-M   'P 1'
#
loop_
_entity.id
_entity.type
_entity.pdbx_description
1 polymer ?
#
loop_
_entity_poly.entity_id
_entity_poly.type
_entity_poly.pdbx_seq_one_letter_code
_entity_poly.pdbx_strand_id
1 'polypeptide(L)'
;MKKSERKYRGGDTIFRESDASESVFVIVQGNVELTKTGEKGPVMLAMLGAGEVFGEMGILDHGPRSASAFAVGDTVLEETSRADFLDAIKNDPEMAVAIMGKLVERLRRANDMLAHPTTVDKPGKSSSGVSMFGMLKTIISSSSKPGSERIEIRVATIGSELKETSTEQTRHIISSLSKRKGIRARPQNKMPDVDPDLHPDDRARTYARNARKSLIASGGDVMIWGDIPSPGTTLYLHFVSAIPDEEDRPGCFLPSTTLTLPVDFGTEFSELLLAVTLAATASANESKRIHLAQALSEALYAAMPAVQNLPQDLTTRERAAIQLCYGNAVASMCLQRGTSELYQVAAQTFRGALVQLSVEDSKGDWALAHMHLGSVLQAIGERTGEIEALSGAIESFNNALKVFSKATHPVQWASMQNRMGLVLYKLDLHTGDPEMLKHAVTAFQAALQIFSRSEYPFRWAEVMNNFAQTAQVLGDQLRNEEVLQKAVDACRGALEVRRKETGPMLWAATQNNLGSALFLLGRMTEEEDNLRSAVEAFKEAGSVYRAHGANRLASVADKNLTRAKELLEEQEDQQPRRRNEIPALHWEKSGDD
;
A
#
# COMPACT_ATOMS: atom_id res chain seq x y z
N MET A 1 10.90 3.02 41.68
CA MET A 1 9.46 2.97 41.40
C MET A 1 8.80 1.88 42.21
N LYS A 2 7.82 2.24 43.07
CA LYS A 2 6.96 1.22 43.70
C LYS A 2 5.94 0.77 42.69
N LYS A 3 6.04 -0.49 42.21
CA LYS A 3 5.11 -1.12 41.28
C LYS A 3 4.21 -2.08 42.06
N SER A 4 2.90 -2.03 41.85
CA SER A 4 1.96 -2.98 42.45
C SER A 4 1.28 -3.82 41.33
N GLU A 5 1.32 -5.14 41.50
CA GLU A 5 0.65 -6.05 40.55
C GLU A 5 -0.84 -6.14 40.90
N ARG A 6 -1.70 -5.98 39.88
CA ARG A 6 -3.15 -6.15 40.01
C ARG A 6 -3.68 -7.15 38.97
N LYS A 7 -4.64 -7.98 39.37
CA LYS A 7 -5.26 -8.99 38.52
C LYS A 7 -6.72 -8.65 38.28
N TYR A 8 -7.13 -8.74 37.04
CA TYR A 8 -8.49 -8.47 36.57
C TYR A 8 -9.02 -9.66 35.77
N ARG A 9 -10.32 -9.90 35.86
CA ARG A 9 -11.02 -10.89 35.02
C ARG A 9 -11.62 -10.23 33.79
N GLY A 10 -11.92 -11.02 32.78
CA GLY A 10 -12.57 -10.51 31.56
C GLY A 10 -13.86 -9.76 31.86
N GLY A 11 -13.97 -8.51 31.39
CA GLY A 11 -15.08 -7.60 31.64
C GLY A 11 -14.89 -6.67 32.85
N ASP A 12 -13.86 -6.86 33.69
CA ASP A 12 -13.61 -5.96 34.81
C ASP A 12 -13.22 -4.57 34.32
N THR A 13 -13.78 -3.54 34.96
CA THR A 13 -13.41 -2.14 34.70
C THR A 13 -12.12 -1.81 35.46
N ILE A 14 -11.10 -1.32 34.74
CA ILE A 14 -9.84 -0.88 35.32
C ILE A 14 -9.98 0.59 35.78
N PHE A 15 -10.51 1.44 34.91
CA PHE A 15 -10.95 2.81 35.20
C PHE A 15 -11.99 3.27 34.14
N ARG A 16 -12.70 4.33 34.44
CA ARG A 16 -13.70 4.93 33.53
C ARG A 16 -13.26 6.27 33.00
N GLU A 17 -13.79 6.64 31.83
CA GLU A 17 -13.67 7.99 31.28
C GLU A 17 -14.09 9.03 32.32
N SER A 18 -13.33 10.12 32.43
CA SER A 18 -13.49 11.20 33.41
C SER A 18 -13.11 10.86 34.86
N ASP A 19 -12.64 9.64 35.17
CA ASP A 19 -12.05 9.34 36.48
C ASP A 19 -10.76 10.16 36.72
N ALA A 20 -10.33 10.33 37.98
CA ALA A 20 -9.07 10.97 38.30
C ALA A 20 -7.88 10.14 37.80
N SER A 21 -6.87 10.81 37.21
CA SER A 21 -5.67 10.18 36.67
C SER A 21 -4.56 10.07 37.73
N GLU A 22 -4.63 9.06 38.58
CA GLU A 22 -3.69 8.87 39.71
C GLU A 22 -2.59 7.83 39.46
N SER A 23 -2.72 7.00 38.42
CA SER A 23 -1.78 5.93 38.14
C SER A 23 -1.68 5.63 36.63
N VAL A 24 -0.58 4.98 36.22
CA VAL A 24 -0.30 4.43 34.91
C VAL A 24 -0.20 2.93 35.02
N PHE A 25 -0.61 2.21 34.01
CA PHE A 25 -0.63 0.76 33.98
C PHE A 25 0.25 0.22 32.84
N VAL A 26 0.97 -0.86 33.11
CA VAL A 26 1.68 -1.69 32.13
C VAL A 26 1.00 -3.05 32.09
N ILE A 27 0.65 -3.55 30.93
CA ILE A 27 0.07 -4.88 30.76
C ILE A 27 1.19 -5.91 30.86
N VAL A 28 1.17 -6.73 31.92
CA VAL A 28 2.12 -7.84 32.08
C VAL A 28 1.65 -9.06 31.32
N GLN A 29 0.33 -9.35 31.39
CA GLN A 29 -0.30 -10.47 30.71
C GLN A 29 -1.78 -10.13 30.40
N GLY A 30 -2.31 -10.65 29.29
CA GLY A 30 -3.70 -10.42 28.86
C GLY A 30 -3.84 -9.22 27.94
N ASN A 31 -5.08 -8.72 27.81
CA ASN A 31 -5.41 -7.60 26.92
C ASN A 31 -6.33 -6.60 27.63
N VAL A 32 -6.27 -5.35 27.20
CA VAL A 32 -7.12 -4.25 27.70
C VAL A 32 -7.79 -3.54 26.53
N GLU A 33 -9.10 -3.38 26.60
CA GLU A 33 -9.89 -2.60 25.67
C GLU A 33 -10.04 -1.16 26.19
N LEU A 34 -9.71 -0.18 25.34
CA LEU A 34 -9.98 1.23 25.60
C LEU A 34 -11.20 1.67 24.81
N THR A 35 -12.18 2.27 25.51
CA THR A 35 -13.40 2.80 24.87
C THR A 35 -13.66 4.25 25.29
N LYS A 36 -14.33 4.99 24.41
CA LYS A 36 -14.79 6.36 24.69
C LYS A 36 -16.28 6.47 24.44
N THR A 37 -16.98 7.25 25.25
CA THR A 37 -18.40 7.52 25.08
C THR A 37 -18.62 8.42 23.86
N GLY A 38 -19.28 7.88 22.83
CA GLY A 38 -19.70 8.62 21.63
C GLY A 38 -21.19 8.88 21.62
N GLU A 39 -21.69 9.71 20.71
CA GLU A 39 -23.12 10.07 20.57
C GLU A 39 -24.05 8.86 20.36
N LYS A 40 -23.55 7.77 19.79
CA LYS A 40 -24.30 6.52 19.50
C LYS A 40 -23.96 5.35 20.42
N GLY A 41 -23.23 5.59 21.52
CA GLY A 41 -22.76 4.55 22.43
C GLY A 41 -21.23 4.48 22.57
N PRO A 42 -20.69 3.52 23.35
CA PRO A 42 -19.25 3.38 23.52
C PRO A 42 -18.55 3.02 22.20
N VAL A 43 -17.48 3.73 21.88
CA VAL A 43 -16.64 3.53 20.70
C VAL A 43 -15.31 2.96 21.17
N MET A 44 -14.90 1.80 20.64
CA MET A 44 -13.60 1.22 20.92
C MET A 44 -12.50 2.07 20.26
N LEU A 45 -11.55 2.53 21.08
CA LEU A 45 -10.41 3.32 20.62
C LEU A 45 -9.18 2.47 20.34
N ALA A 46 -8.93 1.45 21.17
CA ALA A 46 -7.78 0.55 21.01
C ALA A 46 -7.97 -0.75 21.79
N MET A 47 -7.32 -1.82 21.29
CA MET A 47 -7.05 -3.06 22.01
C MET A 47 -5.55 -3.10 22.31
N LEU A 48 -5.19 -3.19 23.60
CA LEU A 48 -3.81 -3.17 24.07
C LEU A 48 -3.41 -4.55 24.57
N GLY A 49 -2.17 -4.95 24.29
CA GLY A 49 -1.61 -6.24 24.67
C GLY A 49 -0.46 -6.15 25.66
N ALA A 50 0.11 -7.29 26.03
CA ALA A 50 1.24 -7.37 26.95
C ALA A 50 2.43 -6.49 26.50
N GLY A 51 3.03 -5.76 27.48
CA GLY A 51 4.11 -4.79 27.26
C GLY A 51 3.65 -3.37 26.89
N GLU A 52 2.35 -3.15 26.71
CA GLU A 52 1.82 -1.80 26.44
C GLU A 52 1.49 -1.03 27.71
N VAL A 53 1.67 0.30 27.63
CA VAL A 53 1.42 1.26 28.72
C VAL A 53 0.11 1.99 28.41
N PHE A 54 -0.74 2.22 29.41
CA PHE A 54 -1.98 3.00 29.25
C PHE A 54 -2.35 3.77 30.53
N GLY A 55 -3.25 4.73 30.39
CA GLY A 55 -3.64 5.64 31.46
C GLY A 55 -2.66 6.80 31.70
N GLU A 56 -1.64 6.93 30.86
CA GLU A 56 -0.61 7.97 30.89
C GLU A 56 -1.12 9.35 30.44
N MET A 57 -2.11 9.39 29.52
CA MET A 57 -2.55 10.63 28.90
C MET A 57 -3.05 11.66 29.92
N GLY A 58 -3.99 11.27 30.78
CA GLY A 58 -4.50 12.18 31.82
C GLY A 58 -3.50 12.55 32.89
N ILE A 59 -2.36 11.85 33.00
CA ILE A 59 -1.24 12.25 33.87
C ILE A 59 -0.38 13.31 33.20
N LEU A 60 -0.13 13.15 31.88
CA LEU A 60 0.76 14.04 31.12
C LEU A 60 0.10 15.39 30.80
N ASP A 61 -1.21 15.41 30.53
CA ASP A 61 -1.98 16.64 30.24
C ASP A 61 -2.64 17.27 31.48
N HIS A 62 -2.41 16.67 32.67
CA HIS A 62 -3.03 17.09 33.93
C HIS A 62 -4.58 17.04 33.92
N GLY A 63 -5.15 16.19 33.06
CA GLY A 63 -6.59 15.99 32.90
C GLY A 63 -7.12 14.71 33.56
N PRO A 64 -8.44 14.49 33.51
CA PRO A 64 -9.06 13.21 33.87
C PRO A 64 -8.74 12.12 32.85
N ARG A 65 -9.18 10.89 33.12
CA ARG A 65 -9.08 9.77 32.15
C ARG A 65 -9.77 10.14 30.84
N SER A 66 -9.05 10.06 29.74
CA SER A 66 -9.55 10.39 28.40
C SER A 66 -10.42 9.30 27.75
N ALA A 67 -10.46 8.10 28.36
CA ALA A 67 -11.20 6.93 27.91
C ALA A 67 -11.46 5.99 29.10
N SER A 68 -12.37 5.02 28.93
CA SER A 68 -12.57 3.88 29.85
C SER A 68 -11.67 2.71 29.44
N ALA A 69 -11.21 1.92 30.44
CA ALA A 69 -10.38 0.75 30.22
C ALA A 69 -11.01 -0.50 30.85
N PHE A 70 -11.11 -1.58 30.07
CA PHE A 70 -11.70 -2.86 30.47
C PHE A 70 -10.73 -4.01 30.22
N ALA A 71 -10.67 -4.97 31.13
CA ALA A 71 -9.89 -6.18 30.93
C ALA A 71 -10.57 -7.12 29.92
N VAL A 72 -9.80 -7.68 28.99
CA VAL A 72 -10.28 -8.67 28.00
C VAL A 72 -9.63 -10.02 28.31
N GLY A 73 -10.41 -10.91 28.97
CA GLY A 73 -9.88 -12.13 29.56
C GLY A 73 -9.10 -11.87 30.86
N ASP A 74 -8.44 -12.92 31.38
CA ASP A 74 -7.62 -12.79 32.57
C ASP A 74 -6.41 -11.90 32.28
N THR A 75 -6.33 -10.75 32.98
CA THR A 75 -5.36 -9.70 32.70
C THR A 75 -4.58 -9.34 33.97
N VAL A 76 -3.27 -9.26 33.86
CA VAL A 76 -2.34 -8.88 34.93
C VAL A 76 -1.72 -7.54 34.57
N LEU A 77 -1.86 -6.55 35.44
CA LEU A 77 -1.37 -5.19 35.26
C LEU A 77 -0.34 -4.84 36.32
N GLU A 78 0.67 -4.11 35.95
CA GLU A 78 1.60 -3.44 36.84
C GLU A 78 1.21 -1.96 36.96
N GLU A 79 0.78 -1.53 38.15
CA GLU A 79 0.34 -0.17 38.42
C GLU A 79 1.49 0.66 38.99
N THR A 80 1.69 1.86 38.48
CA THR A 80 2.67 2.85 38.92
C THR A 80 1.95 4.15 39.29
N SER A 81 2.25 4.74 40.46
CA SER A 81 1.65 6.00 40.88
C SER A 81 2.03 7.16 39.96
N ARG A 82 1.18 8.21 39.90
CA ARG A 82 1.45 9.44 39.15
C ARG A 82 2.81 10.05 39.51
N ALA A 83 3.13 10.13 40.81
CA ALA A 83 4.37 10.72 41.28
C ALA A 83 5.59 9.93 40.79
N ASP A 84 5.59 8.60 40.98
CA ASP A 84 6.68 7.73 40.55
C ASP A 84 6.86 7.73 39.02
N PHE A 85 5.76 7.81 38.27
CA PHE A 85 5.79 7.84 36.82
C PHE A 85 6.41 9.15 36.29
N LEU A 86 5.99 10.30 36.83
CA LEU A 86 6.55 11.61 36.44
C LEU A 86 8.03 11.74 36.83
N ASP A 87 8.41 11.17 37.96
CA ASP A 87 9.81 11.17 38.41
C ASP A 87 10.67 10.27 37.50
N ALA A 88 10.15 9.11 37.09
CA ALA A 88 10.82 8.24 36.14
C ALA A 88 11.04 8.91 34.76
N ILE A 89 10.04 9.59 34.22
CA ILE A 89 10.15 10.33 32.94
C ILE A 89 11.20 11.46 33.05
N LYS A 90 11.28 12.15 34.17
CA LYS A 90 12.26 13.24 34.38
C LYS A 90 13.69 12.72 34.42
N ASN A 91 13.89 11.53 34.99
CA ASN A 91 15.22 10.96 35.22
C ASN A 91 15.68 10.03 34.07
N ASP A 92 14.79 9.66 33.13
CA ASP A 92 15.08 8.80 32.00
C ASP A 92 14.51 9.41 30.68
N PRO A 93 15.30 10.22 29.97
CA PRO A 93 14.88 10.82 28.69
C PRO A 93 14.54 9.80 27.61
N GLU A 94 15.16 8.62 27.58
CA GLU A 94 14.87 7.58 26.60
C GLU A 94 13.48 6.99 26.84
N MET A 95 13.10 6.79 28.11
CA MET A 95 11.74 6.38 28.49
C MET A 95 10.70 7.43 28.06
N ALA A 96 11.00 8.72 28.22
CA ALA A 96 10.13 9.80 27.77
C ALA A 96 9.90 9.77 26.26
N VAL A 97 10.95 9.60 25.48
CA VAL A 97 10.89 9.48 24.01
C VAL A 97 10.11 8.23 23.58
N ALA A 98 10.32 7.09 24.26
CA ALA A 98 9.59 5.86 23.98
C ALA A 98 8.08 5.98 24.23
N ILE A 99 7.69 6.66 25.33
CA ILE A 99 6.28 6.92 25.65
C ILE A 99 5.66 7.88 24.63
N MET A 100 6.36 8.97 24.27
CA MET A 100 5.91 9.90 23.23
C MET A 100 5.73 9.19 21.88
N GLY A 101 6.64 8.31 21.49
CA GLY A 101 6.54 7.49 20.29
C GLY A 101 5.26 6.63 20.28
N LYS A 102 4.96 5.96 21.38
CA LYS A 102 3.74 5.15 21.53
C LYS A 102 2.46 6.01 21.51
N LEU A 103 2.48 7.20 22.10
CA LEU A 103 1.34 8.14 22.06
C LEU A 103 1.07 8.65 20.65
N VAL A 104 2.10 9.01 19.91
CA VAL A 104 2.00 9.43 18.51
C VAL A 104 1.45 8.27 17.66
N GLU A 105 1.88 7.05 17.89
CA GLU A 105 1.37 5.86 17.20
C GLU A 105 -0.13 5.63 17.49
N ARG A 106 -0.56 5.78 18.75
CA ARG A 106 -1.98 5.69 19.14
C ARG A 106 -2.83 6.79 18.52
N LEU A 107 -2.32 8.02 18.50
CA LEU A 107 -2.97 9.15 17.82
C LEU A 107 -3.16 8.89 16.32
N ARG A 108 -2.15 8.32 15.67
CA ARG A 108 -2.25 7.94 14.26
C ARG A 108 -3.28 6.83 14.07
N ARG A 109 -3.25 5.77 14.89
CA ARG A 109 -4.26 4.69 14.83
C ARG A 109 -5.69 5.20 15.10
N ALA A 110 -5.86 6.09 16.08
CA ALA A 110 -7.16 6.70 16.37
C ALA A 110 -7.66 7.58 15.21
N ASN A 111 -6.77 8.34 14.58
CA ASN A 111 -7.10 9.10 13.37
C ASN A 111 -7.44 8.18 12.18
N ASP A 112 -6.77 7.06 12.03
CA ASP A 112 -7.06 6.06 10.99
C ASP A 112 -8.41 5.36 11.25
N MET A 113 -8.74 5.04 12.51
CA MET A 113 -10.05 4.50 12.90
C MET A 113 -11.18 5.51 12.73
N LEU A 114 -10.94 6.79 13.02
CA LEU A 114 -11.89 7.87 12.77
C LEU A 114 -12.07 8.16 11.27
N ALA A 115 -11.04 7.87 10.47
CA ALA A 115 -11.11 7.95 9.01
C ALA A 115 -11.89 6.78 8.38
N HIS A 116 -12.09 5.66 9.11
CA HIS A 116 -12.77 4.45 8.63
C HIS A 116 -13.73 3.88 9.69
N PRO A 117 -14.89 4.51 9.95
CA PRO A 117 -15.91 3.92 10.83
C PRO A 117 -16.55 2.72 10.14
N THR A 118 -16.33 1.51 10.68
CA THR A 118 -17.00 0.29 10.25
C THR A 118 -18.46 0.32 10.66
N THR A 119 -19.37 0.57 9.71
CA THR A 119 -20.80 0.28 9.88
C THR A 119 -21.09 -1.12 9.33
N VAL A 120 -21.54 -1.99 10.23
CA VAL A 120 -22.13 -3.28 9.89
C VAL A 120 -23.55 -3.05 9.39
N ASP A 121 -23.84 -3.34 8.11
CA ASP A 121 -25.20 -3.44 7.60
C ASP A 121 -25.44 -4.73 6.80
N LYS A 122 -26.66 -5.24 6.96
CA LYS A 122 -27.15 -6.55 6.53
C LYS A 122 -27.43 -6.62 5.01
N PRO A 123 -27.40 -7.82 4.40
CA PRO A 123 -27.49 -7.96 2.95
C PRO A 123 -28.92 -7.96 2.41
N GLY A 124 -29.16 -7.14 1.39
CA GLY A 124 -30.35 -7.17 0.53
C GLY A 124 -30.02 -7.77 -0.84
N LYS A 125 -30.96 -8.54 -1.38
CA LYS A 125 -30.86 -9.40 -2.56
C LYS A 125 -30.92 -8.64 -3.90
N SER A 126 -30.27 -9.21 -4.88
CA SER A 126 -30.61 -9.58 -6.27
C SER A 126 -29.87 -8.86 -7.41
N SER A 127 -29.40 -9.59 -8.30
CA SER A 127 -29.55 -10.06 -9.67
C SER A 127 -28.42 -9.71 -10.64
N SER A 128 -27.88 -10.80 -11.17
CA SER A 128 -27.28 -11.12 -12.48
C SER A 128 -26.65 -10.02 -13.35
N GLY A 129 -25.33 -10.15 -13.49
CA GLY A 129 -24.48 -9.67 -14.55
C GLY A 129 -23.09 -10.26 -14.36
N VAL A 130 -22.67 -11.17 -15.28
CA VAL A 130 -21.36 -11.83 -15.20
C VAL A 130 -20.29 -10.80 -15.57
N SER A 131 -19.80 -10.10 -14.55
CA SER A 131 -18.65 -9.19 -14.59
C SER A 131 -17.43 -9.96 -14.05
N MET A 132 -16.22 -9.57 -14.43
CA MET A 132 -14.96 -10.07 -13.85
C MET A 132 -14.95 -9.95 -12.32
N PHE A 133 -15.74 -9.04 -11.76
CA PHE A 133 -16.08 -8.94 -10.33
C PHE A 133 -16.95 -10.13 -9.86
N GLY A 134 -17.78 -10.70 -10.75
CA GLY A 134 -18.51 -11.96 -10.50
C GLY A 134 -17.56 -13.15 -10.44
N MET A 135 -16.52 -13.20 -11.25
CA MET A 135 -15.46 -14.22 -11.14
C MET A 135 -14.63 -14.01 -9.87
N LEU A 136 -14.25 -12.79 -9.51
CA LEU A 136 -13.61 -12.50 -8.22
C LEU A 136 -14.53 -12.87 -7.04
N LYS A 137 -15.81 -12.56 -7.13
CA LYS A 137 -16.79 -12.92 -6.09
C LYS A 137 -17.00 -14.44 -6.01
N THR A 138 -16.94 -15.15 -7.12
CA THR A 138 -17.00 -16.63 -7.16
C THR A 138 -15.71 -17.24 -6.64
N ILE A 139 -14.55 -16.66 -6.93
CA ILE A 139 -13.25 -17.04 -6.37
C ILE A 139 -13.23 -16.78 -4.85
N ILE A 140 -13.73 -15.63 -4.41
CA ILE A 140 -13.84 -15.26 -2.99
C ILE A 140 -14.86 -16.15 -2.26
N SER A 141 -15.98 -16.53 -2.89
CA SER A 141 -17.02 -17.35 -2.27
C SER A 141 -16.74 -18.86 -2.30
N SER A 142 -15.85 -19.33 -3.19
CA SER A 142 -15.51 -20.75 -3.30
C SER A 142 -14.28 -21.17 -2.47
N SER A 143 -13.47 -20.22 -1.96
CA SER A 143 -12.21 -20.54 -1.29
C SER A 143 -12.25 -20.53 0.23
N SER A 144 -13.34 -20.15 0.88
CA SER A 144 -13.39 -20.20 2.36
C SER A 144 -14.72 -20.72 2.87
N LYS A 145 -14.68 -21.89 3.47
CA LYS A 145 -15.69 -22.26 4.49
C LYS A 145 -15.67 -21.15 5.55
N PRO A 146 -16.84 -20.59 5.94
CA PRO A 146 -16.88 -19.59 6.99
C PRO A 146 -16.27 -20.19 8.27
N GLY A 147 -15.13 -19.66 8.74
CA GLY A 147 -14.49 -20.08 9.98
C GLY A 147 -13.00 -20.37 9.96
N SER A 148 -12.30 -20.32 8.82
CA SER A 148 -10.85 -20.53 8.81
C SER A 148 -10.10 -19.20 8.75
N GLU A 149 -9.67 -18.70 9.91
CA GLU A 149 -8.71 -17.58 10.02
C GLU A 149 -7.28 -18.02 9.68
N ARG A 150 -7.08 -19.30 9.32
CA ARG A 150 -5.77 -19.90 9.08
C ARG A 150 -5.28 -19.58 7.69
N ILE A 151 -3.96 -19.36 7.60
CA ILE A 151 -3.25 -19.22 6.33
C ILE A 151 -2.89 -20.62 5.83
N GLU A 152 -3.41 -20.98 4.66
CA GLU A 152 -3.22 -22.30 4.04
C GLU A 152 -2.09 -22.23 2.99
N ILE A 153 -0.94 -22.81 3.31
CA ILE A 153 0.22 -22.90 2.44
C ILE A 153 0.22 -24.25 1.72
N ARG A 154 0.45 -24.25 0.42
CA ARG A 154 0.67 -25.45 -0.38
C ARG A 154 2.13 -25.54 -0.76
N VAL A 155 2.75 -26.68 -0.53
CA VAL A 155 4.15 -26.94 -0.88
C VAL A 155 4.15 -28.01 -1.96
N ALA A 156 4.59 -27.65 -3.15
CA ALA A 156 4.80 -28.60 -4.23
C ALA A 156 5.97 -29.52 -3.92
N THR A 157 6.01 -30.69 -4.53
CA THR A 157 7.16 -31.58 -4.45
C THR A 157 8.38 -30.85 -5.01
N ILE A 158 9.42 -30.71 -4.20
CA ILE A 158 10.65 -30.03 -4.58
C ILE A 158 11.40 -30.89 -5.61
N GLY A 159 11.78 -30.28 -6.74
CA GLY A 159 12.55 -30.95 -7.78
C GLY A 159 13.95 -31.34 -7.28
N SER A 160 14.38 -32.57 -7.53
CA SER A 160 15.73 -33.04 -7.25
C SER A 160 16.03 -34.28 -8.12
N GLU A 161 17.28 -34.51 -8.44
CA GLU A 161 17.73 -35.72 -9.15
C GLU A 161 17.40 -36.99 -8.36
N LEU A 162 17.42 -36.92 -7.03
CA LEU A 162 17.09 -38.00 -6.12
C LEU A 162 15.70 -37.84 -5.51
N LYS A 163 14.81 -38.82 -5.71
CA LYS A 163 13.45 -38.82 -5.17
C LYS A 163 13.38 -38.75 -3.63
N GLU A 164 14.35 -39.37 -2.95
CA GLU A 164 14.42 -39.36 -1.49
C GLU A 164 14.67 -37.94 -0.99
N THR A 165 15.66 -37.24 -1.52
CA THR A 165 15.98 -35.84 -1.22
C THR A 165 14.79 -34.93 -1.49
N SER A 166 14.10 -35.11 -2.63
CA SER A 166 12.89 -34.39 -2.99
C SER A 166 11.78 -34.49 -1.92
N THR A 167 11.52 -35.72 -1.45
CA THR A 167 10.50 -36.01 -0.44
C THR A 167 10.90 -35.46 0.93
N GLU A 168 12.14 -35.58 1.30
CA GLU A 168 12.69 -35.12 2.58
C GLU A 168 12.63 -33.58 2.66
N GLN A 169 13.08 -32.88 1.64
CA GLN A 169 13.04 -31.42 1.60
C GLN A 169 11.63 -30.86 1.59
N THR A 170 10.72 -31.48 0.83
CA THR A 170 9.31 -31.10 0.88
C THR A 170 8.74 -31.23 2.30
N ARG A 171 9.08 -32.31 3.02
CA ARG A 171 8.66 -32.51 4.40
C ARG A 171 9.31 -31.52 5.36
N HIS A 172 10.60 -31.22 5.17
CA HIS A 172 11.34 -30.24 5.98
C HIS A 172 10.73 -28.84 5.86
N ILE A 173 10.41 -28.36 4.66
CA ILE A 173 9.73 -27.08 4.41
C ILE A 173 8.37 -27.05 5.10
N ILE A 174 7.54 -28.10 4.93
CA ILE A 174 6.21 -28.18 5.56
C ILE A 174 6.32 -28.13 7.08
N SER A 175 7.25 -28.88 7.65
CA SER A 175 7.50 -28.93 9.09
C SER A 175 7.93 -27.55 9.63
N SER A 176 8.83 -26.85 8.92
CA SER A 176 9.33 -25.53 9.30
C SER A 176 8.20 -24.48 9.33
N LEU A 177 7.34 -24.47 8.31
CA LEU A 177 6.23 -23.51 8.19
C LEU A 177 5.07 -23.78 9.15
N SER A 178 4.86 -25.04 9.54
CA SER A 178 3.73 -25.44 10.38
C SER A 178 3.94 -25.18 11.88
N LYS A 179 5.09 -24.67 12.30
CA LYS A 179 5.40 -24.42 13.72
C LYS A 179 4.58 -23.31 14.36
N ARG A 180 4.05 -22.37 13.57
CA ARG A 180 3.30 -21.22 14.08
C ARG A 180 1.79 -21.46 14.10
N LYS A 181 1.15 -20.99 15.18
CA LYS A 181 -0.32 -21.00 15.32
C LYS A 181 -0.96 -20.16 14.20
N GLY A 182 -2.04 -20.67 13.62
CA GLY A 182 -2.76 -19.97 12.55
C GLY A 182 -2.19 -20.20 11.14
N ILE A 183 -1.09 -20.93 11.01
CA ILE A 183 -0.48 -21.29 9.72
C ILE A 183 -0.57 -22.81 9.54
N ARG A 184 -0.92 -23.23 8.34
CA ARG A 184 -1.01 -24.64 7.98
C ARG A 184 -0.34 -24.87 6.64
N ALA A 185 0.73 -25.65 6.63
CA ALA A 185 1.38 -26.09 5.40
C ALA A 185 0.99 -27.53 5.05
N ARG A 186 0.73 -27.81 3.78
CA ARG A 186 0.35 -29.13 3.27
C ARG A 186 1.02 -29.40 1.92
N PRO A 187 1.30 -30.68 1.59
CA PRO A 187 1.85 -31.01 0.29
C PRO A 187 0.82 -30.76 -0.83
N GLN A 188 1.32 -30.41 -2.00
CA GLN A 188 0.57 -30.28 -3.25
C GLN A 188 1.04 -31.37 -4.21
N ASN A 189 0.22 -32.39 -4.42
CA ASN A 189 0.64 -33.61 -5.15
C ASN A 189 0.57 -33.48 -6.67
N LYS A 190 -0.13 -32.47 -7.18
CA LYS A 190 -0.34 -32.32 -8.62
C LYS A 190 0.17 -30.95 -9.05
N MET A 191 1.31 -30.94 -9.72
CA MET A 191 1.86 -29.75 -10.34
C MET A 191 1.56 -29.77 -11.83
N PRO A 192 1.28 -28.61 -12.41
CA PRO A 192 1.05 -28.50 -13.85
C PRO A 192 2.38 -28.70 -14.60
N ASP A 193 2.34 -29.50 -15.64
CA ASP A 193 3.42 -29.59 -16.62
C ASP A 193 3.52 -28.26 -17.39
N VAL A 194 4.73 -27.83 -17.60
CA VAL A 194 5.06 -26.64 -18.39
C VAL A 194 6.11 -27.06 -19.42
N ASP A 195 5.90 -26.63 -20.65
CA ASP A 195 6.78 -26.90 -21.77
C ASP A 195 8.22 -26.47 -21.43
N PRO A 196 9.19 -27.40 -21.43
CA PRO A 196 10.57 -27.12 -21.11
C PRO A 196 11.27 -26.24 -22.17
N ASP A 197 10.74 -26.18 -23.39
CA ASP A 197 11.34 -25.43 -24.50
C ASP A 197 10.98 -23.94 -24.48
N LEU A 198 10.08 -23.52 -23.57
CA LEU A 198 9.77 -22.09 -23.39
C LEU A 198 10.97 -21.32 -22.85
N HIS A 199 11.07 -20.05 -23.28
CA HIS A 199 12.02 -19.11 -22.67
C HIS A 199 11.86 -19.11 -21.13
N PRO A 200 12.92 -19.03 -20.33
CA PRO A 200 12.86 -19.13 -18.87
C PRO A 200 11.78 -18.23 -18.23
N ASP A 201 11.65 -16.98 -18.67
CA ASP A 201 10.66 -16.05 -18.14
C ASP A 201 9.21 -16.45 -18.48
N ASP A 202 8.96 -16.91 -19.71
CA ASP A 202 7.65 -17.38 -20.14
C ASP A 202 7.27 -18.69 -19.46
N ARG A 203 8.24 -19.55 -19.23
CA ARG A 203 8.11 -20.77 -18.45
C ARG A 203 7.71 -20.45 -17.01
N ALA A 204 8.41 -19.54 -16.34
CA ALA A 204 8.09 -19.11 -14.98
C ALA A 204 6.68 -18.50 -14.87
N ARG A 205 6.30 -17.64 -15.82
CA ARG A 205 4.95 -17.03 -15.89
C ARG A 205 3.86 -18.09 -16.13
N THR A 206 4.10 -19.01 -17.05
CA THR A 206 3.15 -20.09 -17.37
C THR A 206 2.99 -21.02 -16.17
N TYR A 207 4.09 -21.37 -15.52
CA TYR A 207 4.09 -22.18 -14.31
C TYR A 207 3.30 -21.49 -13.20
N ALA A 208 3.57 -20.23 -12.90
CA ALA A 208 2.86 -19.46 -11.88
C ALA A 208 1.35 -19.34 -12.18
N ARG A 209 0.96 -19.16 -13.45
CA ARG A 209 -0.46 -19.13 -13.88
C ARG A 209 -1.15 -20.45 -13.59
N ASN A 210 -0.52 -21.58 -13.94
CA ASN A 210 -1.07 -22.91 -13.76
C ASN A 210 -1.07 -23.32 -12.27
N ALA A 211 0.00 -22.97 -11.54
CA ALA A 211 0.10 -23.17 -10.10
C ALA A 211 -1.01 -22.42 -9.36
N ARG A 212 -1.32 -21.18 -9.74
CA ARG A 212 -2.43 -20.40 -9.16
C ARG A 212 -3.78 -21.07 -9.38
N LYS A 213 -4.06 -21.62 -10.56
CA LYS A 213 -5.30 -22.40 -10.80
C LYS A 213 -5.40 -23.60 -9.86
N SER A 214 -4.32 -24.36 -9.72
CA SER A 214 -4.25 -25.52 -8.82
C SER A 214 -4.38 -25.12 -7.35
N LEU A 215 -3.77 -24.01 -6.95
CA LEU A 215 -3.84 -23.44 -5.61
C LEU A 215 -5.28 -23.05 -5.23
N ILE A 216 -5.97 -22.34 -6.11
CA ILE A 216 -7.38 -21.95 -5.92
C ILE A 216 -8.25 -23.20 -5.77
N ALA A 217 -8.08 -24.19 -6.64
CA ALA A 217 -8.84 -25.44 -6.57
C ALA A 217 -8.61 -26.24 -5.28
N SER A 218 -7.41 -26.13 -4.68
CA SER A 218 -7.06 -26.79 -3.41
C SER A 218 -7.40 -25.96 -2.15
N GLY A 219 -7.94 -24.76 -2.31
CA GLY A 219 -8.27 -23.84 -1.20
C GLY A 219 -7.03 -23.35 -0.44
N GLY A 220 -5.90 -23.19 -1.12
CA GLY A 220 -4.67 -22.61 -0.58
C GLY A 220 -4.60 -21.10 -0.77
N ASP A 221 -3.88 -20.40 0.10
CA ASP A 221 -3.65 -18.95 -0.01
C ASP A 221 -2.35 -18.65 -0.79
N VAL A 222 -1.32 -19.48 -0.60
CA VAL A 222 -0.02 -19.36 -1.27
C VAL A 222 0.56 -20.75 -1.59
N MET A 223 1.27 -20.86 -2.71
CA MET A 223 2.00 -22.08 -3.10
C MET A 223 3.47 -21.78 -3.19
N ILE A 224 4.28 -22.73 -2.66
CA ILE A 224 5.72 -22.77 -2.76
C ILE A 224 6.09 -23.92 -3.70
N TRP A 225 6.98 -23.67 -4.65
CA TRP A 225 7.60 -24.69 -5.48
C TRP A 225 9.08 -24.38 -5.67
N GLY A 226 9.85 -25.33 -6.12
CA GLY A 226 11.26 -25.11 -6.36
C GLY A 226 12.02 -26.39 -6.67
N ASP A 227 13.32 -26.28 -6.72
CA ASP A 227 14.24 -27.35 -7.06
C ASP A 227 15.58 -27.22 -6.31
N ILE A 228 16.34 -28.30 -6.35
CA ILE A 228 17.69 -28.40 -5.82
C ILE A 228 18.59 -28.76 -6.99
N PRO A 229 19.18 -27.76 -7.68
CA PRO A 229 20.09 -28.04 -8.79
C PRO A 229 21.42 -28.67 -8.29
N SER A 230 22.10 -29.34 -9.19
CA SER A 230 23.48 -29.82 -8.93
C SER A 230 24.42 -28.66 -8.56
N PRO A 231 25.25 -28.75 -7.54
CA PRO A 231 25.69 -29.96 -6.79
C PRO A 231 24.78 -30.38 -5.61
N GLY A 232 23.58 -29.82 -5.44
CA GLY A 232 22.65 -30.29 -4.43
C GLY A 232 22.78 -29.64 -3.04
N THR A 233 23.46 -28.48 -2.95
CA THR A 233 23.73 -27.78 -1.68
C THR A 233 22.75 -26.65 -1.40
N THR A 234 22.06 -26.14 -2.44
CA THR A 234 21.20 -24.97 -2.37
C THR A 234 19.80 -25.28 -2.90
N LEU A 235 18.81 -24.84 -2.18
CA LEU A 235 17.39 -24.93 -2.48
C LEU A 235 16.92 -23.60 -3.11
N TYR A 236 16.31 -23.67 -4.29
CA TYR A 236 15.71 -22.51 -4.96
C TYR A 236 14.20 -22.58 -4.85
N LEU A 237 13.57 -21.55 -4.26
CA LEU A 237 12.14 -21.51 -3.98
C LEU A 237 11.47 -20.33 -4.66
N HIS A 238 10.28 -20.58 -5.21
CA HIS A 238 9.40 -19.62 -5.81
C HIS A 238 8.05 -19.60 -5.11
N PHE A 239 7.31 -18.51 -5.26
CA PHE A 239 6.06 -18.27 -4.53
C PHE A 239 4.98 -17.77 -5.49
N VAL A 240 3.74 -18.21 -5.29
CA VAL A 240 2.57 -17.65 -5.97
C VAL A 240 1.39 -17.59 -5.03
N SER A 241 0.74 -16.43 -4.95
CA SER A 241 -0.51 -16.23 -4.22
C SER A 241 -1.72 -16.68 -5.03
N ALA A 242 -2.77 -17.13 -4.36
CA ALA A 242 -4.08 -17.41 -4.97
C ALA A 242 -4.69 -16.15 -5.60
N ILE A 243 -4.51 -15.00 -4.94
CA ILE A 243 -4.92 -13.70 -5.46
C ILE A 243 -3.73 -13.12 -6.23
N PRO A 244 -3.93 -12.68 -7.49
CA PRO A 244 -2.90 -11.97 -8.22
C PRO A 244 -2.46 -10.72 -7.48
N ASP A 245 -1.16 -10.55 -7.31
CA ASP A 245 -0.58 -9.33 -6.76
C ASP A 245 -0.31 -8.32 -7.90
N GLU A 246 -0.22 -7.05 -7.56
CA GLU A 246 0.20 -6.02 -8.49
C GLU A 246 1.71 -6.14 -8.71
N GLU A 247 2.11 -6.41 -9.96
CA GLU A 247 3.51 -6.69 -10.32
C GLU A 247 4.47 -5.52 -10.10
N ASP A 248 3.96 -4.33 -9.85
CA ASP A 248 4.73 -3.12 -9.57
C ASP A 248 4.62 -2.62 -8.12
N ARG A 249 3.90 -3.33 -7.27
CA ARG A 249 3.82 -3.02 -5.84
C ARG A 249 5.20 -3.13 -5.20
N PRO A 250 5.61 -2.17 -4.32
CA PRO A 250 6.85 -2.33 -3.56
C PRO A 250 6.88 -3.68 -2.83
N GLY A 251 7.93 -4.46 -3.06
CA GLY A 251 8.08 -5.79 -2.44
C GLY A 251 7.18 -6.89 -3.02
N CYS A 252 6.64 -6.73 -4.23
CA CYS A 252 5.95 -7.81 -4.91
C CYS A 252 6.91 -8.98 -5.23
N PHE A 253 6.36 -10.19 -5.29
CA PHE A 253 7.09 -11.38 -5.70
C PHE A 253 6.69 -11.73 -7.13
N LEU A 254 7.60 -11.47 -8.06
CA LEU A 254 7.40 -11.88 -9.45
C LEU A 254 7.62 -13.39 -9.60
N PRO A 255 7.09 -14.03 -10.65
CA PRO A 255 7.34 -15.45 -10.93
C PRO A 255 8.83 -15.82 -11.05
N SER A 256 9.67 -14.86 -11.44
CA SER A 256 11.13 -14.99 -11.52
C SER A 256 11.86 -14.75 -10.19
N THR A 257 11.18 -14.21 -9.17
CA THR A 257 11.80 -13.99 -7.85
C THR A 257 12.10 -15.34 -7.18
N THR A 258 13.35 -15.56 -6.80
CA THR A 258 13.82 -16.82 -6.21
C THR A 258 14.39 -16.57 -4.83
N LEU A 259 13.88 -17.27 -3.82
CA LEU A 259 14.53 -17.37 -2.51
C LEU A 259 15.50 -18.54 -2.54
N THR A 260 16.74 -18.30 -2.18
CA THR A 260 17.78 -19.34 -2.05
C THR A 260 18.03 -19.68 -0.59
N LEU A 261 18.10 -20.96 -0.25
CA LEU A 261 18.40 -21.41 1.10
C LEU A 261 19.39 -22.59 1.04
N PRO A 262 20.29 -22.77 2.05
CA PRO A 262 21.00 -24.03 2.21
C PRO A 262 20.03 -25.20 2.33
N VAL A 263 20.35 -26.37 1.80
CA VAL A 263 19.46 -27.56 1.85
C VAL A 263 19.19 -28.00 3.30
N ASP A 264 20.14 -27.82 4.18
CA ASP A 264 20.08 -28.15 5.62
C ASP A 264 19.78 -26.95 6.52
N PHE A 265 19.00 -25.98 6.00
CA PHE A 265 18.71 -24.72 6.70
C PHE A 265 18.12 -24.93 8.11
N GLY A 266 18.63 -24.15 9.06
CA GLY A 266 18.22 -24.15 10.47
C GLY A 266 17.02 -23.26 10.79
N THR A 267 16.80 -23.00 12.08
CA THR A 267 15.64 -22.25 12.58
C THR A 267 15.57 -20.83 12.04
N GLU A 268 16.70 -20.12 11.94
CA GLU A 268 16.73 -18.70 11.48
C GLU A 268 16.31 -18.57 10.01
N PHE A 269 16.76 -19.49 9.15
CA PHE A 269 16.32 -19.55 7.76
C PHE A 269 14.89 -20.09 7.63
N SER A 270 14.40 -20.89 8.59
CA SER A 270 12.97 -21.26 8.66
C SER A 270 12.09 -20.03 8.88
N GLU A 271 12.53 -19.08 9.72
CA GLU A 271 11.82 -17.81 9.94
C GLU A 271 11.88 -16.90 8.70
N LEU A 272 13.01 -16.89 7.99
CA LEU A 272 13.13 -16.19 6.71
C LEU A 272 12.16 -16.78 5.65
N LEU A 273 12.13 -18.11 5.51
CA LEU A 273 11.19 -18.79 4.63
C LEU A 273 9.75 -18.44 4.98
N LEU A 274 9.41 -18.42 6.26
CA LEU A 274 8.09 -18.03 6.73
C LEU A 274 7.79 -16.55 6.38
N ALA A 275 8.69 -15.61 6.66
CA ALA A 275 8.53 -14.20 6.36
C ALA A 275 8.28 -13.96 4.85
N VAL A 276 9.09 -14.59 4.00
CA VAL A 276 8.96 -14.50 2.54
C VAL A 276 7.64 -15.11 2.06
N THR A 277 7.24 -16.26 2.59
CA THR A 277 5.96 -16.91 2.26
C THR A 277 4.78 -16.04 2.63
N LEU A 278 4.79 -15.45 3.83
CA LEU A 278 3.72 -14.56 4.29
C LEU A 278 3.67 -13.27 3.47
N ALA A 279 4.82 -12.69 3.13
CA ALA A 279 4.90 -11.49 2.30
C ALA A 279 4.42 -11.73 0.85
N ALA A 280 4.65 -12.93 0.33
CA ALA A 280 4.15 -13.35 -0.97
C ALA A 280 2.66 -13.72 -0.97
N THR A 281 1.99 -13.71 0.20
CA THR A 281 0.59 -14.08 0.35
C THR A 281 -0.31 -12.85 0.27
N ALA A 282 -1.20 -12.79 -0.71
CA ALA A 282 -2.27 -11.80 -0.77
C ALA A 282 -3.58 -12.41 -0.24
N SER A 283 -4.34 -11.67 0.56
CA SER A 283 -5.64 -12.09 1.10
C SER A 283 -6.72 -11.05 0.88
N ALA A 284 -7.89 -11.48 0.41
CA ALA A 284 -9.07 -10.64 0.30
C ALA A 284 -9.85 -10.54 1.63
N ASN A 285 -9.59 -11.45 2.57
CA ASN A 285 -10.26 -11.49 3.87
C ASN A 285 -9.54 -10.57 4.86
N GLU A 286 -10.23 -9.62 5.45
CA GLU A 286 -9.67 -8.62 6.36
C GLU A 286 -9.10 -9.25 7.64
N SER A 287 -9.81 -10.21 8.25
CA SER A 287 -9.33 -10.93 9.43
C SER A 287 -8.02 -11.68 9.14
N LYS A 288 -7.94 -12.37 7.97
CA LYS A 288 -6.70 -12.99 7.52
C LYS A 288 -5.59 -11.97 7.27
N ARG A 289 -5.89 -10.77 6.73
CA ARG A 289 -4.88 -9.72 6.48
C ARG A 289 -4.25 -9.23 7.79
N ILE A 290 -5.06 -9.02 8.83
CA ILE A 290 -4.58 -8.61 10.15
C ILE A 290 -3.65 -9.69 10.73
N HIS A 291 -4.09 -10.95 10.68
CA HIS A 291 -3.29 -12.09 11.16
C HIS A 291 -1.99 -12.26 10.36
N LEU A 292 -2.07 -12.12 9.03
CA LEU A 292 -0.92 -12.14 8.13
C LEU A 292 0.09 -11.04 8.48
N ALA A 293 -0.36 -9.81 8.71
CA ALA A 293 0.48 -8.68 9.07
C ALA A 293 1.22 -8.90 10.38
N GLN A 294 0.53 -9.44 11.39
CA GLN A 294 1.15 -9.75 12.68
C GLN A 294 2.19 -10.86 12.55
N ALA A 295 1.83 -11.98 11.90
CA ALA A 295 2.73 -13.12 11.71
C ALA A 295 3.96 -12.73 10.87
N LEU A 296 3.78 -11.90 9.82
CA LEU A 296 4.87 -11.37 9.00
C LEU A 296 5.82 -10.49 9.82
N SER A 297 5.31 -9.61 10.67
CA SER A 297 6.13 -8.75 11.53
C SER A 297 7.03 -9.57 12.46
N GLU A 298 6.46 -10.60 13.10
CA GLU A 298 7.21 -11.49 14.00
C GLU A 298 8.28 -12.30 13.24
N ALA A 299 7.92 -12.84 12.06
CA ALA A 299 8.83 -13.62 11.24
C ALA A 299 10.00 -12.78 10.69
N LEU A 300 9.72 -11.53 10.26
CA LEU A 300 10.75 -10.60 9.80
C LEU A 300 11.77 -10.28 10.89
N TYR A 301 11.31 -10.05 12.11
CA TYR A 301 12.20 -9.80 13.24
C TYR A 301 13.06 -11.03 13.56
N ALA A 302 12.46 -12.22 13.57
CA ALA A 302 13.16 -13.48 13.85
C ALA A 302 14.15 -13.87 12.73
N ALA A 303 13.89 -13.48 11.48
CA ALA A 303 14.76 -13.75 10.34
C ALA A 303 15.97 -12.78 10.22
N MET A 304 15.93 -11.64 10.91
CA MET A 304 16.96 -10.58 10.78
C MET A 304 18.39 -11.11 11.02
N PRO A 305 18.69 -11.92 12.06
CA PRO A 305 20.02 -12.44 12.29
C PRO A 305 20.56 -13.28 11.12
N ALA A 306 19.70 -14.10 10.49
CA ALA A 306 20.08 -14.91 9.32
C ALA A 306 20.48 -14.05 8.13
N VAL A 307 19.79 -12.92 7.91
CA VAL A 307 20.07 -12.00 6.79
C VAL A 307 21.30 -11.14 7.05
N GLN A 308 21.57 -10.80 8.31
CA GLN A 308 22.76 -10.03 8.70
C GLN A 308 24.05 -10.87 8.67
N ASN A 309 23.95 -12.16 8.96
CA ASN A 309 25.09 -13.09 9.08
C ASN A 309 24.92 -14.25 8.08
N LEU A 310 24.92 -13.91 6.78
CA LEU A 310 24.78 -14.92 5.73
C LEU A 310 25.98 -15.90 5.71
N PRO A 311 25.75 -17.21 5.50
CA PRO A 311 26.80 -18.21 5.39
C PRO A 311 27.85 -17.87 4.32
N GLN A 312 29.11 -18.20 4.59
CA GLN A 312 30.23 -17.89 3.69
C GLN A 312 30.30 -18.80 2.47
N ASP A 313 29.73 -19.99 2.56
CA ASP A 313 29.63 -20.98 1.49
C ASP A 313 28.59 -20.63 0.41
N LEU A 314 27.66 -19.72 0.72
CA LEU A 314 26.75 -19.16 -0.29
C LEU A 314 27.50 -18.28 -1.28
N THR A 315 27.19 -18.44 -2.56
CA THR A 315 27.68 -17.56 -3.63
C THR A 315 27.19 -16.13 -3.43
N THR A 316 27.85 -15.17 -4.03
CA THR A 316 27.44 -13.76 -4.01
C THR A 316 26.01 -13.57 -4.51
N ARG A 317 25.62 -14.29 -5.58
CA ARG A 317 24.27 -14.26 -6.14
C ARG A 317 23.23 -14.83 -5.16
N GLU A 318 23.51 -15.92 -4.51
CA GLU A 318 22.60 -16.53 -3.52
C GLU A 318 22.39 -15.62 -2.31
N ARG A 319 23.45 -14.99 -1.80
CA ARG A 319 23.35 -13.98 -0.74
C ARG A 319 22.49 -12.79 -1.15
N ALA A 320 22.68 -12.29 -2.37
CA ALA A 320 21.90 -11.20 -2.91
C ALA A 320 20.41 -11.59 -3.06
N ALA A 321 20.11 -12.81 -3.51
CA ALA A 321 18.74 -13.31 -3.63
C ALA A 321 18.03 -13.38 -2.27
N ILE A 322 18.73 -13.81 -1.21
CA ILE A 322 18.22 -13.78 0.16
C ILE A 322 17.88 -12.35 0.59
N GLN A 323 18.81 -11.41 0.39
CA GLN A 323 18.60 -10.01 0.74
C GLN A 323 17.46 -9.38 -0.07
N LEU A 324 17.35 -9.69 -1.36
CA LEU A 324 16.27 -9.23 -2.22
C LEU A 324 14.89 -9.72 -1.70
N CYS A 325 14.77 -11.01 -1.41
CA CYS A 325 13.54 -11.58 -0.87
C CYS A 325 13.17 -11.04 0.51
N TYR A 326 14.15 -10.82 1.39
CA TYR A 326 13.94 -10.19 2.69
C TYR A 326 13.51 -8.71 2.51
N GLY A 327 14.17 -7.97 1.63
CA GLY A 327 13.79 -6.60 1.27
C GLY A 327 12.35 -6.51 0.74
N ASN A 328 11.94 -7.46 -0.11
CA ASN A 328 10.55 -7.57 -0.58
C ASN A 328 9.58 -7.81 0.59
N ALA A 329 9.94 -8.67 1.52
CA ALA A 329 9.09 -8.96 2.68
C ALA A 329 8.97 -7.74 3.61
N VAL A 330 10.06 -6.99 3.85
CA VAL A 330 10.03 -5.72 4.58
C VAL A 330 9.19 -4.67 3.85
N ALA A 331 9.37 -4.50 2.54
CA ALA A 331 8.61 -3.55 1.73
C ALA A 331 7.10 -3.89 1.71
N SER A 332 6.73 -5.17 1.68
CA SER A 332 5.34 -5.62 1.83
C SER A 332 4.74 -5.26 3.19
N MET A 333 5.55 -5.32 4.27
CA MET A 333 5.13 -4.87 5.61
C MET A 333 4.93 -3.35 5.66
N CYS A 334 5.78 -2.57 4.94
CA CYS A 334 5.64 -1.11 4.86
C CYS A 334 4.26 -0.68 4.34
N LEU A 335 3.71 -1.38 3.35
CA LEU A 335 2.39 -1.10 2.80
C LEU A 335 1.26 -1.33 3.82
N GLN A 336 1.44 -2.26 4.76
CA GLN A 336 0.45 -2.60 5.77
C GLN A 336 0.54 -1.70 7.01
N ARG A 337 1.73 -1.33 7.44
CA ARG A 337 1.98 -0.56 8.68
C ARG A 337 2.48 0.87 8.47
N GLY A 338 3.00 1.21 7.30
CA GLY A 338 3.27 2.59 6.87
C GLY A 338 4.29 3.39 7.69
N THR A 339 5.21 2.76 8.43
CA THR A 339 6.22 3.50 9.21
C THR A 339 7.43 3.86 8.35
N SER A 340 7.98 5.07 8.54
CA SER A 340 9.14 5.55 7.78
C SER A 340 10.38 4.68 7.99
N GLU A 341 10.56 4.16 9.21
CA GLU A 341 11.69 3.32 9.59
C GLU A 341 11.74 2.02 8.78
N LEU A 342 10.58 1.37 8.56
CA LEU A 342 10.53 0.15 7.77
C LEU A 342 10.91 0.39 6.30
N TYR A 343 10.51 1.53 5.72
CA TYR A 343 10.95 1.90 4.37
C TYR A 343 12.46 2.10 4.30
N GLN A 344 13.10 2.71 5.32
CA GLN A 344 14.54 2.85 5.38
C GLN A 344 15.25 1.48 5.47
N VAL A 345 14.72 0.56 6.29
CA VAL A 345 15.23 -0.82 6.37
C VAL A 345 15.14 -1.52 5.02
N ALA A 346 14.00 -1.42 4.32
CA ALA A 346 13.82 -1.99 2.99
C ALA A 346 14.83 -1.41 1.99
N ALA A 347 14.99 -0.08 1.96
CA ALA A 347 15.94 0.60 1.07
C ALA A 347 17.38 0.16 1.34
N GLN A 348 17.77 0.04 2.61
CA GLN A 348 19.10 -0.41 3.00
C GLN A 348 19.35 -1.88 2.60
N THR A 349 18.34 -2.73 2.75
CA THR A 349 18.42 -4.14 2.36
C THR A 349 18.60 -4.28 0.84
N PHE A 350 17.83 -3.52 0.02
CA PHE A 350 18.00 -3.55 -1.43
C PHE A 350 19.36 -2.99 -1.87
N ARG A 351 19.87 -1.94 -1.21
CA ARG A 351 21.23 -1.45 -1.46
C ARG A 351 22.28 -2.51 -1.13
N GLY A 352 22.10 -3.25 -0.03
CA GLY A 352 22.98 -4.38 0.33
C GLY A 352 22.99 -5.48 -0.74
N ALA A 353 21.82 -5.83 -1.29
CA ALA A 353 21.75 -6.78 -2.41
C ALA A 353 22.47 -6.25 -3.66
N LEU A 354 22.28 -4.97 -4.00
CA LEU A 354 22.91 -4.33 -5.16
C LEU A 354 24.43 -4.25 -5.09
N VAL A 355 25.02 -4.21 -3.89
CA VAL A 355 26.49 -4.31 -3.73
C VAL A 355 27.02 -5.66 -4.21
N GLN A 356 26.20 -6.70 -4.17
CA GLN A 356 26.57 -8.07 -4.52
C GLN A 356 26.14 -8.46 -5.94
N LEU A 357 25.26 -7.69 -6.57
CA LEU A 357 24.75 -7.97 -7.92
C LEU A 357 25.46 -7.12 -8.96
N SER A 358 25.80 -7.73 -10.09
CA SER A 358 26.26 -7.02 -11.28
C SER A 358 25.25 -7.16 -12.42
N VAL A 359 25.26 -6.18 -13.30
CA VAL A 359 24.40 -6.22 -14.49
C VAL A 359 24.83 -7.30 -15.48
N GLU A 360 26.11 -7.68 -15.46
CA GLU A 360 26.69 -8.70 -16.34
C GLU A 360 26.26 -10.12 -15.91
N ASP A 361 26.36 -10.41 -14.61
CA ASP A 361 26.18 -11.77 -14.07
C ASP A 361 24.73 -12.09 -13.68
N SER A 362 23.95 -11.09 -13.30
CA SER A 362 22.61 -11.28 -12.70
C SER A 362 21.63 -10.19 -13.13
N LYS A 363 21.51 -9.96 -14.44
CA LYS A 363 20.70 -8.87 -15.04
C LYS A 363 19.29 -8.75 -14.44
N GLY A 364 18.57 -9.86 -14.32
CA GLY A 364 17.20 -9.87 -13.81
C GLY A 364 17.10 -9.46 -12.34
N ASP A 365 17.93 -10.08 -11.48
CA ASP A 365 17.95 -9.80 -10.04
C ASP A 365 18.41 -8.36 -9.75
N TRP A 366 19.42 -7.89 -10.51
CA TRP A 366 19.90 -6.50 -10.42
C TRP A 366 18.81 -5.50 -10.79
N ALA A 367 18.09 -5.74 -11.88
CA ALA A 367 16.98 -4.89 -12.31
C ALA A 367 15.81 -4.91 -11.33
N LEU A 368 15.45 -6.08 -10.79
CA LEU A 368 14.43 -6.22 -9.74
C LEU A 368 14.80 -5.45 -8.48
N ALA A 369 16.05 -5.58 -8.01
CA ALA A 369 16.53 -4.86 -6.84
C ALA A 369 16.43 -3.33 -7.04
N HIS A 370 16.80 -2.82 -8.22
CA HIS A 370 16.65 -1.42 -8.57
C HIS A 370 15.18 -0.99 -8.67
N MET A 371 14.30 -1.78 -9.28
CA MET A 371 12.87 -1.49 -9.37
C MET A 371 12.24 -1.35 -7.97
N HIS A 372 12.55 -2.28 -7.06
CA HIS A 372 12.04 -2.24 -5.69
C HIS A 372 12.66 -1.11 -4.87
N LEU A 373 13.96 -0.86 -5.01
CA LEU A 373 14.63 0.27 -4.36
C LEU A 373 14.00 1.60 -4.81
N GLY A 374 13.79 1.79 -6.12
CA GLY A 374 13.12 2.97 -6.66
C GLY A 374 11.72 3.17 -6.09
N SER A 375 10.93 2.09 -5.98
CA SER A 375 9.58 2.15 -5.40
C SER A 375 9.58 2.49 -3.91
N VAL A 376 10.55 1.99 -3.15
CA VAL A 376 10.71 2.30 -1.73
C VAL A 376 11.18 3.74 -1.53
N LEU A 377 12.16 4.21 -2.32
CA LEU A 377 12.65 5.59 -2.29
C LEU A 377 11.57 6.60 -2.68
N GLN A 378 10.74 6.28 -3.69
CA GLN A 378 9.55 7.06 -4.02
C GLN A 378 8.64 7.21 -2.80
N ALA A 379 8.32 6.10 -2.11
CA ALA A 379 7.45 6.12 -0.95
C ALA A 379 8.05 6.91 0.24
N ILE A 380 9.38 6.89 0.41
CA ILE A 380 10.10 7.73 1.38
C ILE A 380 9.91 9.20 1.00
N GLY A 381 10.29 9.59 -0.21
CA GLY A 381 10.21 10.98 -0.67
C GLY A 381 8.79 11.56 -0.64
N GLU A 382 7.77 10.75 -1.01
CA GLU A 382 6.36 11.18 -0.93
C GLU A 382 5.87 11.42 0.51
N ARG A 383 6.45 10.73 1.51
CA ARG A 383 6.08 10.86 2.92
C ARG A 383 6.85 11.94 3.66
N THR A 384 8.14 12.03 3.39
CA THR A 384 9.07 12.93 4.11
C THR A 384 9.30 14.25 3.40
N GLY A 385 9.05 14.32 2.08
CA GLY A 385 9.42 15.46 1.23
C GLY A 385 10.92 15.49 0.89
N GLU A 386 11.67 14.41 1.15
CA GLU A 386 13.10 14.33 0.86
C GLU A 386 13.36 14.28 -0.66
N ILE A 387 13.96 15.33 -1.21
CA ILE A 387 14.29 15.45 -2.64
C ILE A 387 15.33 14.41 -3.04
N GLU A 388 16.29 14.12 -2.17
CA GLU A 388 17.32 13.10 -2.39
C GLU A 388 16.71 11.70 -2.59
N ALA A 389 15.67 11.37 -1.82
CA ALA A 389 14.95 10.10 -1.97
C ALA A 389 14.21 10.06 -3.31
N LEU A 390 13.55 11.15 -3.72
CA LEU A 390 12.87 11.23 -5.02
C LEU A 390 13.87 11.11 -6.18
N SER A 391 15.01 11.80 -6.09
CA SER A 391 16.07 11.72 -7.11
C SER A 391 16.68 10.32 -7.20
N GLY A 392 16.94 9.70 -6.06
CA GLY A 392 17.41 8.30 -5.99
C GLY A 392 16.39 7.28 -6.52
N ALA A 393 15.09 7.59 -6.44
CA ALA A 393 14.06 6.77 -7.05
C ALA A 393 14.16 6.80 -8.59
N ILE A 394 14.33 7.99 -9.20
CA ILE A 394 14.51 8.13 -10.65
C ILE A 394 15.77 7.39 -11.11
N GLU A 395 16.89 7.56 -10.41
CA GLU A 395 18.13 6.85 -10.73
C GLU A 395 17.93 5.33 -10.70
N SER A 396 17.26 4.83 -9.66
CA SER A 396 16.99 3.40 -9.51
C SER A 396 16.07 2.88 -10.62
N PHE A 397 14.99 3.58 -10.97
CA PHE A 397 14.13 3.19 -12.09
C PHE A 397 14.87 3.23 -13.43
N ASN A 398 15.70 4.24 -13.68
CA ASN A 398 16.54 4.32 -14.89
C ASN A 398 17.52 3.14 -14.97
N ASN A 399 18.10 2.71 -13.85
CA ASN A 399 18.94 1.52 -13.83
C ASN A 399 18.14 0.26 -14.16
N ALA A 400 16.98 0.04 -13.56
CA ALA A 400 16.12 -1.10 -13.88
C ALA A 400 15.70 -1.11 -15.36
N LEU A 401 15.43 0.06 -15.96
CA LEU A 401 15.05 0.21 -17.37
C LEU A 401 16.17 -0.13 -18.36
N LYS A 402 17.45 -0.24 -17.92
CA LYS A 402 18.54 -0.77 -18.76
C LYS A 402 18.34 -2.24 -19.11
N VAL A 403 17.59 -2.97 -18.29
CA VAL A 403 17.29 -4.41 -18.45
C VAL A 403 15.82 -4.63 -18.84
N PHE A 404 14.90 -4.03 -18.11
CA PHE A 404 13.47 -4.14 -18.41
C PHE A 404 13.08 -3.20 -19.53
N SER A 405 13.10 -3.71 -20.75
CA SER A 405 12.71 -2.95 -21.94
C SER A 405 11.22 -3.15 -22.26
N LYS A 406 10.69 -2.24 -23.09
CA LYS A 406 9.32 -2.37 -23.62
C LYS A 406 9.08 -3.68 -24.38
N ALA A 407 10.11 -4.22 -25.03
CA ALA A 407 10.01 -5.45 -25.81
C ALA A 407 10.04 -6.71 -24.95
N THR A 408 10.87 -6.73 -23.88
CA THR A 408 11.09 -7.93 -23.07
C THR A 408 10.21 -7.98 -21.81
N HIS A 409 9.96 -6.85 -21.18
CA HIS A 409 9.21 -6.74 -19.94
C HIS A 409 8.23 -5.55 -19.99
N PRO A 410 7.23 -5.59 -20.88
CA PRO A 410 6.36 -4.44 -21.17
C PRO A 410 5.63 -3.90 -19.94
N VAL A 411 5.12 -4.77 -19.06
CA VAL A 411 4.36 -4.37 -17.86
C VAL A 411 5.27 -3.66 -16.86
N GLN A 412 6.43 -4.23 -16.55
CA GLN A 412 7.41 -3.63 -15.64
C GLN A 412 7.94 -2.30 -16.18
N TRP A 413 8.24 -2.27 -17.49
CA TRP A 413 8.66 -1.04 -18.17
C TRP A 413 7.61 0.07 -18.04
N ALA A 414 6.34 -0.22 -18.34
CA ALA A 414 5.26 0.75 -18.24
C ALA A 414 4.98 1.20 -16.80
N SER A 415 5.05 0.27 -15.85
CA SER A 415 4.90 0.59 -14.42
C SER A 415 5.99 1.54 -13.93
N MET A 416 7.24 1.31 -14.32
CA MET A 416 8.34 2.22 -13.97
C MET A 416 8.18 3.60 -14.64
N GLN A 417 7.71 3.66 -15.89
CA GLN A 417 7.40 4.92 -16.55
C GLN A 417 6.32 5.71 -15.79
N ASN A 418 5.23 5.04 -15.36
CA ASN A 418 4.18 5.67 -14.56
C ASN A 418 4.73 6.19 -13.21
N ARG A 419 5.57 5.40 -12.53
CA ARG A 419 6.19 5.82 -11.26
C ARG A 419 7.17 6.98 -11.44
N MET A 420 7.99 6.95 -12.48
CA MET A 420 8.89 8.07 -12.82
C MET A 420 8.09 9.36 -13.06
N GLY A 421 6.97 9.27 -13.79
CA GLY A 421 6.08 10.41 -13.99
C GLY A 421 5.58 11.01 -12.67
N LEU A 422 5.16 10.15 -11.71
CA LEU A 422 4.75 10.58 -10.38
C LEU A 422 5.88 11.24 -9.58
N VAL A 423 7.09 10.67 -9.62
CA VAL A 423 8.26 11.23 -8.93
C VAL A 423 8.64 12.58 -9.52
N LEU A 424 8.66 12.71 -10.84
CA LEU A 424 8.95 13.99 -11.54
C LEU A 424 7.90 15.06 -11.20
N TYR A 425 6.61 14.70 -11.17
CA TYR A 425 5.55 15.59 -10.71
C TYR A 425 5.78 16.06 -9.26
N LYS A 426 6.22 15.15 -8.36
CA LYS A 426 6.52 15.51 -6.98
C LYS A 426 7.74 16.42 -6.87
N LEU A 427 8.77 16.21 -7.68
CA LEU A 427 9.94 17.07 -7.73
C LEU A 427 9.58 18.49 -8.19
N ASP A 428 8.70 18.64 -9.20
CA ASP A 428 8.20 19.96 -9.61
C ASP A 428 7.55 20.72 -8.46
N LEU A 429 6.76 20.06 -7.61
CA LEU A 429 6.14 20.70 -6.44
C LEU A 429 7.17 21.33 -5.47
N HIS A 430 8.41 20.87 -5.49
CA HIS A 430 9.51 21.42 -4.68
C HIS A 430 10.36 22.44 -5.45
N THR A 431 10.54 22.25 -6.76
CA THR A 431 11.46 23.05 -7.59
C THR A 431 10.76 24.12 -8.41
N GLY A 432 9.49 23.92 -8.75
CA GLY A 432 8.74 24.78 -9.67
C GLY A 432 9.27 24.76 -11.10
N ASP A 433 9.95 23.68 -11.53
CA ASP A 433 10.57 23.55 -12.84
C ASP A 433 9.62 22.87 -13.85
N PRO A 434 9.04 23.62 -14.82
CA PRO A 434 8.12 23.05 -15.80
C PRO A 434 8.71 21.91 -16.65
N GLU A 435 10.03 21.81 -16.77
CA GLU A 435 10.69 20.73 -17.50
C GLU A 435 10.45 19.38 -16.81
N MET A 436 10.38 19.35 -15.48
CA MET A 436 10.02 18.13 -14.73
C MET A 436 8.62 17.65 -15.10
N LEU A 437 7.67 18.57 -15.25
CA LEU A 437 6.30 18.23 -15.66
C LEU A 437 6.23 17.74 -17.12
N LYS A 438 7.01 18.32 -18.04
CA LYS A 438 7.09 17.83 -19.42
C LYS A 438 7.64 16.41 -19.49
N HIS A 439 8.68 16.12 -18.72
CA HIS A 439 9.25 14.78 -18.60
C HIS A 439 8.23 13.81 -17.96
N ALA A 440 7.49 14.25 -16.94
CA ALA A 440 6.42 13.44 -16.32
C ALA A 440 5.31 13.08 -17.33
N VAL A 441 4.85 14.07 -18.12
CA VAL A 441 3.86 13.84 -19.19
C VAL A 441 4.38 12.82 -20.20
N THR A 442 5.63 12.94 -20.62
CA THR A 442 6.28 11.99 -21.54
C THR A 442 6.32 10.57 -20.95
N ALA A 443 6.66 10.46 -19.68
CA ALA A 443 6.70 9.17 -18.99
C ALA A 443 5.30 8.52 -18.89
N PHE A 444 4.24 9.28 -18.59
CA PHE A 444 2.86 8.76 -18.60
C PHE A 444 2.42 8.33 -20.00
N GLN A 445 2.75 9.11 -21.04
CA GLN A 445 2.47 8.75 -22.42
C GLN A 445 3.19 7.46 -22.83
N ALA A 446 4.42 7.26 -22.36
CA ALA A 446 5.15 6.01 -22.56
C ALA A 446 4.43 4.83 -21.88
N ALA A 447 3.98 4.97 -20.63
CA ALA A 447 3.23 3.94 -19.92
C ALA A 447 1.93 3.56 -20.65
N LEU A 448 1.20 4.53 -21.21
CA LEU A 448 -0.04 4.32 -21.98
C LEU A 448 0.17 3.54 -23.30
N GLN A 449 1.40 3.41 -23.79
CA GLN A 449 1.69 2.56 -24.96
C GLN A 449 1.52 1.06 -24.65
N ILE A 450 1.56 0.68 -23.36
CA ILE A 450 1.37 -0.69 -22.90
C ILE A 450 0.04 -0.81 -22.16
N PHE A 451 -0.23 0.08 -21.20
CA PHE A 451 -1.48 0.06 -20.47
C PHE A 451 -2.59 0.62 -21.36
N SER A 452 -3.18 -0.25 -22.19
CA SER A 452 -4.34 0.09 -22.98
C SER A 452 -5.64 -0.08 -22.18
N ARG A 453 -6.68 0.65 -22.58
CA ARG A 453 -8.00 0.53 -21.95
C ARG A 453 -8.62 -0.87 -22.10
N SER A 454 -8.33 -1.56 -23.20
CA SER A 454 -8.86 -2.90 -23.47
C SER A 454 -8.18 -4.00 -22.67
N GLU A 455 -6.86 -3.93 -22.49
CA GLU A 455 -6.07 -4.99 -21.85
C GLU A 455 -5.84 -4.74 -20.36
N TYR A 456 -5.62 -3.47 -19.97
CA TYR A 456 -5.31 -3.06 -18.61
C TYR A 456 -6.19 -1.89 -18.14
N PRO A 457 -7.53 -2.02 -18.13
CA PRO A 457 -8.43 -0.88 -17.90
C PRO A 457 -8.14 -0.09 -16.62
N PHE A 458 -7.86 -0.77 -15.50
CA PHE A 458 -7.59 -0.10 -14.24
C PHE A 458 -6.25 0.64 -14.23
N ARG A 459 -5.20 0.03 -14.81
CA ARG A 459 -3.88 0.67 -14.97
C ARG A 459 -3.94 1.85 -15.94
N TRP A 460 -4.65 1.67 -17.04
CA TRP A 460 -4.90 2.76 -17.98
C TRP A 460 -5.57 3.95 -17.29
N ALA A 461 -6.64 3.73 -16.53
CA ALA A 461 -7.35 4.78 -15.81
C ALA A 461 -6.50 5.43 -14.70
N GLU A 462 -5.61 4.67 -14.06
CA GLU A 462 -4.63 5.19 -13.11
C GLU A 462 -3.65 6.15 -13.80
N VAL A 463 -3.02 5.71 -14.89
CA VAL A 463 -2.06 6.55 -15.64
C VAL A 463 -2.74 7.78 -16.23
N MET A 464 -3.97 7.65 -16.78
CA MET A 464 -4.75 8.79 -17.27
C MET A 464 -5.03 9.82 -16.17
N ASN A 465 -5.36 9.39 -14.97
CA ASN A 465 -5.57 10.28 -13.83
C ASN A 465 -4.27 10.99 -13.40
N ASN A 466 -3.14 10.28 -13.39
CA ASN A 466 -1.83 10.85 -13.05
C ASN A 466 -1.37 11.84 -14.13
N PHE A 467 -1.55 11.48 -15.40
CA PHE A 467 -1.31 12.38 -16.53
C PHE A 467 -2.17 13.65 -16.41
N ALA A 468 -3.47 13.52 -16.13
CA ALA A 468 -4.37 14.66 -15.98
C ALA A 468 -3.93 15.60 -14.85
N GLN A 469 -3.55 15.05 -13.71
CA GLN A 469 -3.05 15.83 -12.58
C GLN A 469 -1.77 16.61 -12.93
N THR A 470 -0.88 16.02 -13.71
CA THR A 470 0.35 16.66 -14.16
C THR A 470 0.08 17.68 -15.26
N ALA A 471 -0.76 17.32 -16.24
CA ALA A 471 -1.10 18.19 -17.35
C ALA A 471 -1.83 19.46 -16.92
N GLN A 472 -2.72 19.38 -15.89
CA GLN A 472 -3.38 20.58 -15.37
C GLN A 472 -2.40 21.58 -14.75
N VAL A 473 -1.37 21.10 -14.01
CA VAL A 473 -0.34 21.99 -13.44
C VAL A 473 0.53 22.58 -14.54
N LEU A 474 0.96 21.75 -15.48
CA LEU A 474 1.75 22.20 -16.64
C LEU A 474 0.98 23.21 -17.50
N GLY A 475 -0.30 22.95 -17.78
CA GLY A 475 -1.16 23.85 -18.56
C GLY A 475 -1.39 25.19 -17.87
N ASP A 476 -1.54 25.21 -16.55
CA ASP A 476 -1.64 26.45 -15.76
C ASP A 476 -0.32 27.24 -15.77
N GLN A 477 0.82 26.58 -15.52
CA GLN A 477 2.14 27.22 -15.53
C GLN A 477 2.48 27.82 -16.90
N LEU A 478 2.19 27.11 -17.98
CA LEU A 478 2.46 27.54 -19.35
C LEU A 478 1.36 28.43 -19.95
N ARG A 479 0.24 28.61 -19.25
CA ARG A 479 -0.99 29.24 -19.77
C ARG A 479 -1.41 28.66 -21.12
N ASN A 480 -1.50 27.32 -21.17
CA ASN A 480 -1.78 26.58 -22.39
C ASN A 480 -3.13 25.85 -22.28
N GLU A 481 -4.11 26.37 -23.02
CA GLU A 481 -5.48 25.85 -23.07
C GLU A 481 -5.52 24.40 -23.58
N GLU A 482 -4.77 24.06 -24.64
CA GLU A 482 -4.75 22.72 -25.22
C GLU A 482 -4.29 21.67 -24.20
N VAL A 483 -3.30 22.02 -23.37
CA VAL A 483 -2.79 21.12 -22.32
C VAL A 483 -3.84 20.93 -21.21
N LEU A 484 -4.56 22.00 -20.84
CA LEU A 484 -5.67 21.92 -19.87
C LEU A 484 -6.82 21.08 -20.43
N GLN A 485 -7.18 21.25 -21.72
CA GLN A 485 -8.20 20.43 -22.37
C GLN A 485 -7.82 18.95 -22.36
N LYS A 486 -6.55 18.61 -22.64
CA LYS A 486 -6.05 17.22 -22.53
C LYS A 486 -6.17 16.66 -21.11
N ALA A 487 -5.99 17.50 -20.09
CA ALA A 487 -6.21 17.08 -18.70
C ALA A 487 -7.70 16.75 -18.41
N VAL A 488 -8.62 17.59 -18.91
CA VAL A 488 -10.08 17.34 -18.82
C VAL A 488 -10.45 16.02 -19.50
N ASP A 489 -9.97 15.81 -20.74
CA ASP A 489 -10.28 14.61 -21.53
C ASP A 489 -9.70 13.34 -20.88
N ALA A 490 -8.53 13.44 -20.29
CA ALA A 490 -7.91 12.34 -19.55
C ALA A 490 -8.71 11.97 -18.29
N CYS A 491 -9.20 12.96 -17.52
CA CYS A 491 -10.08 12.69 -16.38
C CYS A 491 -11.40 12.05 -16.81
N ARG A 492 -12.04 12.56 -17.88
CA ARG A 492 -13.28 11.99 -18.42
C ARG A 492 -13.08 10.55 -18.86
N GLY A 493 -12.00 10.28 -19.58
CA GLY A 493 -11.64 8.92 -19.97
C GLY A 493 -11.43 7.99 -18.76
N ALA A 494 -10.72 8.43 -17.74
CA ALA A 494 -10.50 7.65 -16.53
C ALA A 494 -11.81 7.33 -15.79
N LEU A 495 -12.77 8.26 -15.77
CA LEU A 495 -14.09 8.08 -15.15
C LEU A 495 -14.99 7.05 -15.87
N GLU A 496 -14.72 6.74 -17.14
CA GLU A 496 -15.43 5.65 -17.83
C GLU A 496 -15.06 4.26 -17.28
N VAL A 497 -13.90 4.15 -16.62
CA VAL A 497 -13.42 2.91 -15.98
C VAL A 497 -13.62 2.97 -14.46
N ARG A 498 -13.22 4.08 -13.82
CA ARG A 498 -13.40 4.31 -12.40
C ARG A 498 -14.84 4.70 -12.13
N ARG A 499 -15.63 3.76 -11.63
CA ARG A 499 -17.05 3.97 -11.35
C ARG A 499 -17.30 4.18 -9.87
N LYS A 500 -18.27 5.01 -9.53
CA LYS A 500 -18.63 5.34 -8.15
C LYS A 500 -19.05 4.10 -7.34
N GLU A 501 -19.72 3.13 -7.99
CA GLU A 501 -20.25 1.91 -7.37
C GLU A 501 -19.15 0.89 -7.03
N THR A 502 -18.06 0.87 -7.80
CA THR A 502 -17.01 -0.16 -7.67
C THR A 502 -15.75 0.35 -7.00
N GLY A 503 -15.50 1.66 -7.05
CA GLY A 503 -14.31 2.28 -6.48
C GLY A 503 -14.56 3.75 -6.10
N PRO A 504 -15.44 4.03 -5.12
CA PRO A 504 -15.91 5.39 -4.83
C PRO A 504 -14.78 6.37 -4.55
N MET A 505 -13.74 5.97 -3.82
CA MET A 505 -12.61 6.85 -3.49
C MET A 505 -11.76 7.21 -4.72
N LEU A 506 -11.49 6.24 -5.60
CA LEU A 506 -10.73 6.48 -6.84
C LEU A 506 -11.55 7.33 -7.82
N TRP A 507 -12.86 7.08 -7.90
CA TRP A 507 -13.78 7.89 -8.67
C TRP A 507 -13.80 9.34 -8.17
N ALA A 508 -13.94 9.57 -6.86
CA ALA A 508 -13.94 10.90 -6.26
C ALA A 508 -12.61 11.64 -6.45
N ALA A 509 -11.48 10.93 -6.38
CA ALA A 509 -10.17 11.53 -6.67
C ALA A 509 -10.09 12.02 -8.12
N THR A 510 -10.62 11.24 -9.07
CA THR A 510 -10.64 11.64 -10.48
C THR A 510 -11.63 12.78 -10.73
N GLN A 511 -12.80 12.80 -10.05
CA GLN A 511 -13.73 13.92 -10.09
C GLN A 511 -13.12 15.22 -9.55
N ASN A 512 -12.37 15.14 -8.44
CA ASN A 512 -11.66 16.31 -7.91
C ASN A 512 -10.61 16.83 -8.90
N ASN A 513 -9.88 15.93 -9.58
CA ASN A 513 -8.90 16.32 -10.61
C ASN A 513 -9.60 16.90 -11.84
N LEU A 514 -10.75 16.34 -12.26
CA LEU A 514 -11.57 16.89 -13.33
C LEU A 514 -12.05 18.31 -12.99
N GLY A 515 -12.57 18.49 -11.78
CA GLY A 515 -12.99 19.81 -11.28
C GLY A 515 -11.84 20.83 -11.33
N SER A 516 -10.63 20.41 -10.92
CA SER A 516 -9.45 21.29 -10.96
C SER A 516 -9.04 21.65 -12.39
N ALA A 517 -9.04 20.70 -13.32
CA ALA A 517 -8.71 20.95 -14.73
C ALA A 517 -9.75 21.88 -15.39
N LEU A 518 -11.05 21.65 -15.15
CA LEU A 518 -12.15 22.48 -15.65
C LEU A 518 -12.13 23.90 -15.05
N PHE A 519 -11.82 24.02 -13.75
CA PHE A 519 -11.66 25.32 -13.10
C PHE A 519 -10.53 26.15 -13.75
N LEU A 520 -9.38 25.53 -13.98
CA LEU A 520 -8.24 26.21 -14.62
C LEU A 520 -8.56 26.58 -16.07
N LEU A 521 -9.22 25.70 -16.79
CA LEU A 521 -9.66 25.96 -18.17
C LEU A 521 -10.69 27.11 -18.21
N GLY A 522 -11.76 27.05 -17.41
CA GLY A 522 -12.79 28.09 -17.35
C GLY A 522 -12.26 29.46 -16.89
N ARG A 523 -11.24 29.46 -15.99
CA ARG A 523 -10.52 30.66 -15.60
C ARG A 523 -9.70 31.26 -16.75
N MET A 524 -9.14 30.41 -17.61
CA MET A 524 -8.30 30.83 -18.72
C MET A 524 -9.12 31.29 -19.93
N THR A 525 -10.18 30.56 -20.27
CA THR A 525 -11.06 30.84 -21.44
C THR A 525 -12.22 31.80 -21.15
N GLU A 526 -12.47 32.13 -19.89
CA GLU A 526 -13.65 32.84 -19.40
C GLU A 526 -14.97 32.12 -19.74
N GLU A 527 -14.96 30.79 -19.93
CA GLU A 527 -16.14 29.99 -20.24
C GLU A 527 -16.85 29.52 -18.97
N GLU A 528 -18.06 30.03 -18.73
CA GLU A 528 -18.88 29.70 -17.56
C GLU A 528 -19.25 28.21 -17.50
N ASP A 529 -19.48 27.56 -18.64
CA ASP A 529 -19.86 26.14 -18.68
C ASP A 529 -18.77 25.23 -18.08
N ASN A 530 -17.50 25.59 -18.27
CA ASN A 530 -16.37 24.90 -17.64
C ASN A 530 -16.39 25.10 -16.12
N LEU A 531 -16.69 26.31 -15.64
CA LEU A 531 -16.78 26.60 -14.21
C LEU A 531 -17.98 25.91 -13.55
N ARG A 532 -19.15 25.88 -14.22
CA ARG A 532 -20.33 25.14 -13.73
C ARG A 532 -20.04 23.64 -13.62
N SER A 533 -19.35 23.08 -14.61
CA SER A 533 -18.91 21.68 -14.60
C SER A 533 -17.89 21.41 -13.49
N ALA A 534 -16.98 22.36 -13.22
CA ALA A 534 -16.02 22.25 -12.11
C ALA A 534 -16.74 22.24 -10.75
N VAL A 535 -17.72 23.12 -10.54
CA VAL A 535 -18.55 23.18 -9.32
C VAL A 535 -19.22 21.83 -9.06
N GLU A 536 -19.82 21.21 -10.09
CA GLU A 536 -20.51 19.92 -9.91
C GLU A 536 -19.48 18.80 -9.61
N ALA A 537 -18.35 18.75 -10.30
CA ALA A 537 -17.31 17.75 -10.07
C ALA A 537 -16.74 17.82 -8.64
N PHE A 538 -16.46 19.02 -8.11
CA PHE A 538 -15.99 19.18 -6.73
C PHE A 538 -17.06 18.82 -5.69
N LYS A 539 -18.32 19.18 -5.93
CA LYS A 539 -19.46 18.83 -5.06
C LYS A 539 -19.64 17.32 -4.97
N GLU A 540 -19.59 16.61 -6.10
CA GLU A 540 -19.67 15.16 -6.15
C GLU A 540 -18.50 14.49 -5.44
N ALA A 541 -17.26 14.95 -5.68
CA ALA A 541 -16.07 14.44 -5.00
C ALA A 541 -16.17 14.64 -3.47
N GLY A 542 -16.52 15.84 -3.01
CA GLY A 542 -16.68 16.17 -1.60
C GLY A 542 -17.76 15.33 -0.92
N SER A 543 -18.88 15.06 -1.61
CA SER A 543 -19.94 14.19 -1.10
C SER A 543 -19.45 12.75 -0.85
N VAL A 544 -18.71 12.18 -1.78
CA VAL A 544 -18.16 10.83 -1.64
C VAL A 544 -17.10 10.77 -0.55
N TYR A 545 -16.21 11.74 -0.48
CA TYR A 545 -15.19 11.80 0.58
C TYR A 545 -15.81 11.85 1.97
N ARG A 546 -16.87 12.68 2.17
CA ARG A 546 -17.61 12.73 3.45
C ARG A 546 -18.28 11.41 3.79
N ALA A 547 -18.95 10.79 2.81
CA ALA A 547 -19.63 9.51 3.00
C ALA A 547 -18.67 8.38 3.43
N HIS A 548 -17.37 8.49 3.08
CA HIS A 548 -16.34 7.51 3.42
C HIS A 548 -15.38 8.00 4.53
N GLY A 549 -15.72 9.04 5.27
CA GLY A 549 -14.92 9.54 6.39
C GLY A 549 -13.59 10.20 6.01
N ALA A 550 -13.35 10.47 4.74
CA ALA A 550 -12.10 11.10 4.26
C ALA A 550 -12.14 12.62 4.43
N ASN A 551 -12.28 13.09 5.67
CA ASN A 551 -12.57 14.49 6.02
C ASN A 551 -11.53 15.48 5.48
N ARG A 552 -10.24 15.10 5.44
CA ARG A 552 -9.19 15.96 4.88
C ARG A 552 -9.38 16.18 3.37
N LEU A 553 -9.70 15.11 2.62
CA LEU A 553 -9.97 15.21 1.18
C LEU A 553 -11.28 15.96 0.90
N ALA A 554 -12.31 15.75 1.72
CA ALA A 554 -13.55 16.51 1.66
C ALA A 554 -13.30 18.01 1.86
N SER A 555 -12.50 18.39 2.85
CA SER A 555 -12.14 19.80 3.09
C SER A 555 -11.39 20.43 1.91
N VAL A 556 -10.54 19.68 1.22
CA VAL A 556 -9.86 20.16 0.00
C VAL A 556 -10.87 20.37 -1.13
N ALA A 557 -11.75 19.39 -1.36
CA ALA A 557 -12.80 19.52 -2.38
C ALA A 557 -13.75 20.69 -2.10
N ASP A 558 -14.12 20.92 -0.83
CA ASP A 558 -14.98 22.04 -0.42
C ASP A 558 -14.31 23.41 -0.66
N LYS A 559 -13.00 23.53 -0.37
CA LYS A 559 -12.24 24.76 -0.69
C LYS A 559 -12.20 25.04 -2.19
N ASN A 560 -11.96 24.00 -2.99
CA ASN A 560 -11.96 24.12 -4.45
C ASN A 560 -13.35 24.48 -4.97
N LEU A 561 -14.40 23.88 -4.41
CA LEU A 561 -15.79 24.19 -4.72
C LEU A 561 -16.12 25.67 -4.44
N THR A 562 -15.72 26.19 -3.29
CA THR A 562 -15.93 27.61 -2.93
C THR A 562 -15.27 28.54 -3.93
N ARG A 563 -13.99 28.29 -4.26
CA ARG A 563 -13.24 29.08 -5.25
C ARG A 563 -13.88 29.05 -6.63
N ALA A 564 -14.38 27.87 -7.06
CA ALA A 564 -15.03 27.74 -8.36
C ALA A 564 -16.37 28.51 -8.42
N LYS A 565 -17.15 28.55 -7.33
CA LYS A 565 -18.37 29.33 -7.22
C LYS A 565 -18.09 30.82 -7.22
N GLU A 566 -17.15 31.30 -6.42
CA GLU A 566 -16.75 32.70 -6.37
C GLU A 566 -16.38 33.24 -7.76
N LEU A 567 -15.53 32.46 -8.50
CA LEU A 567 -15.13 32.86 -9.85
C LEU A 567 -16.31 32.85 -10.85
N LEU A 568 -17.22 31.86 -10.72
CA LEU A 568 -18.43 31.81 -11.57
C LEU A 568 -19.35 33.03 -11.33
N GLU A 569 -19.62 33.38 -10.07
CA GLU A 569 -20.40 34.55 -9.70
C GLU A 569 -19.74 35.84 -10.21
N GLU A 570 -18.42 35.99 -10.11
CA GLU A 570 -17.68 37.14 -10.64
C GLU A 570 -17.82 37.26 -12.17
N GLN A 571 -17.81 36.16 -12.91
CA GLN A 571 -17.98 36.18 -14.37
C GLN A 571 -19.44 36.50 -14.76
N GLU A 572 -20.42 35.92 -14.06
CA GLU A 572 -21.84 36.21 -14.28
C GLU A 572 -22.16 37.71 -14.04
N ASP A 573 -21.57 38.34 -13.02
CA ASP A 573 -21.76 39.76 -12.71
C ASP A 573 -21.09 40.70 -13.74
N GLN A 574 -20.05 40.25 -14.42
CA GLN A 574 -19.33 41.03 -15.44
C GLN A 574 -20.01 40.99 -16.82
N GLN A 575 -20.79 39.97 -17.16
CA GLN A 575 -21.46 39.82 -18.46
C GLN A 575 -22.47 40.93 -18.76
N PRO A 576 -23.30 41.44 -17.84
CA PRO A 576 -24.21 42.53 -18.12
C PRO A 576 -23.49 43.84 -18.49
N ARG A 577 -22.30 44.08 -17.94
CA ARG A 577 -21.49 45.29 -18.23
C ARG A 577 -20.88 45.23 -19.62
N ARG A 578 -20.38 44.10 -20.07
CA ARG A 578 -19.82 43.92 -21.44
C ARG A 578 -20.87 44.00 -22.54
N ARG A 579 -22.15 43.61 -22.30
CA ARG A 579 -23.25 43.75 -23.26
C ARG A 579 -23.69 45.20 -23.46
N ASN A 580 -23.50 46.06 -22.46
CA ASN A 580 -23.86 47.47 -22.53
C ASN A 580 -22.76 48.37 -23.14
N GLU A 581 -21.54 47.82 -23.35
CA GLU A 581 -20.39 48.56 -23.91
C GLU A 581 -20.21 48.38 -25.43
N ILE A 582 -21.11 47.66 -26.14
CA ILE A 582 -21.06 47.61 -27.60
C ILE A 582 -21.62 48.94 -28.11
N PRO A 583 -20.81 49.83 -28.71
CA PRO A 583 -21.31 51.07 -29.27
C PRO A 583 -22.33 50.76 -30.37
N ALA A 584 -23.52 51.36 -30.29
CA ALA A 584 -24.49 51.30 -31.37
C ALA A 584 -23.82 51.87 -32.63
N LEU A 585 -23.51 51.01 -33.61
CA LEU A 585 -23.09 51.42 -34.93
C LEU A 585 -24.23 52.24 -35.53
N HIS A 586 -24.11 53.60 -35.49
CA HIS A 586 -24.97 54.51 -36.24
C HIS A 586 -24.78 54.27 -37.74
N TRP A 587 -25.75 53.62 -38.35
CA TRP A 587 -25.93 53.67 -39.80
C TRP A 587 -26.51 55.05 -40.16
N GLU A 588 -25.63 55.99 -40.54
CA GLU A 588 -26.12 57.16 -41.28
C GLU A 588 -26.65 56.71 -42.64
N LYS A 589 -27.95 56.85 -42.84
CA LYS A 589 -28.56 56.76 -44.15
C LYS A 589 -28.05 57.95 -44.93
N SER A 590 -27.14 57.75 -45.90
CA SER A 590 -26.93 58.70 -46.99
C SER A 590 -28.23 58.73 -47.81
N GLY A 591 -29.04 59.82 -47.65
CA GLY A 591 -30.14 60.12 -48.51
C GLY A 591 -29.63 60.60 -49.86
N ASP A 592 -30.38 60.19 -50.84
CA ASP A 592 -30.30 60.61 -52.24
C ASP A 592 -30.43 62.18 -52.34
N ASP A 593 -29.59 62.71 -53.26
CA ASP A 593 -29.98 63.62 -54.33
C ASP A 593 -28.99 63.47 -55.51
#